data_36af0efc2df068106b77934c8f7cdeca
#
_entry.id   36af0efc2df068106b77934c8f7cdeca
#
_cell.length_a   1.000
_cell.length_b   1.000
_cell.length_c   1.000
_cell.angle_alpha   90.00
_cell.angle_beta   90.00
_cell.angle_gamma   90.00
#
_symmetry.space_group_name_H-M   'P 1'
#
loop_
_entity.id
_entity.type
_entity.pdbx_description
1 polymer ?
#
loop_
_entity_poly.entity_id
_entity_poly.type
_entity_poly.pdbx_seq_one_letter_code
_entity_poly.pdbx_strand_id
1 'polypeptide(L)'
;MLGVVTILGVVQTAIPQFSNVALETFELEPPQLVQLVLLVQLIALPGAILVGWLSGVWSRQAAANICLVGWSLVLGLAWGVGSVPQLYAMAVLLALVLGGIQSVLRAMLAVVAPPGHHAATFGIMQVGTKLTGFIASLIFGWTYMATGIPRAGLVILLVQLILGWWLLSRAQEK
;
A
#
# COMPACT_ATOMS: atom_id res chain seq x y z
N MET A 1 -5.54 12.44 10.19
CA MET A 1 -5.16 12.77 8.81
C MET A 1 -3.74 12.30 8.46
N LEU A 2 -2.71 12.61 9.25
CA LEU A 2 -1.31 12.21 8.99
C LEU A 2 -1.15 10.70 8.75
N GLY A 3 -1.74 9.85 9.60
CA GLY A 3 -1.67 8.40 9.43
C GLY A 3 -2.23 7.92 8.09
N VAL A 4 -3.39 8.46 7.68
CA VAL A 4 -4.00 8.14 6.37
C VAL A 4 -3.07 8.51 5.22
N VAL A 5 -2.51 9.71 5.25
CA VAL A 5 -1.59 10.22 4.23
C VAL A 5 -0.33 9.37 4.14
N THR A 6 0.26 9.00 5.29
CA THR A 6 1.46 8.16 5.35
C THR A 6 1.20 6.77 4.78
N ILE A 7 0.10 6.11 5.18
CA ILE A 7 -0.26 4.78 4.66
C ILE A 7 -0.52 4.82 3.15
N LEU A 8 -1.32 5.80 2.68
CA LEU A 8 -1.60 5.94 1.25
C LEU A 8 -0.33 6.24 0.43
N GLY A 9 0.63 6.98 1.01
CA GLY A 9 1.94 7.20 0.40
C GLY A 9 2.70 5.91 0.17
N VAL A 10 2.78 5.03 1.18
CA VAL A 10 3.38 3.69 1.05
C VAL A 10 2.68 2.88 -0.04
N VAL A 11 1.34 2.84 0.01
CA VAL A 11 0.52 2.05 -0.93
C VAL A 11 0.76 2.50 -2.38
N GLN A 12 0.81 3.81 -2.63
CA GLN A 12 1.07 4.33 -3.98
C GLN A 12 2.51 4.10 -4.46
N THR A 13 3.48 4.08 -3.54
CA THR A 13 4.88 3.82 -3.86
C THR A 13 5.17 2.33 -4.03
N ALA A 14 4.44 1.47 -3.32
CA ALA A 14 4.70 0.03 -3.32
C ALA A 14 4.53 -0.61 -4.70
N ILE A 15 3.56 -0.17 -5.52
CA ILE A 15 3.32 -0.76 -6.86
C ILE A 15 4.55 -0.61 -7.78
N PRO A 16 5.07 0.61 -8.04
CA PRO A 16 6.25 0.77 -8.88
C PRO A 16 7.49 0.09 -8.28
N GLN A 17 7.66 0.14 -6.96
CA GLN A 17 8.80 -0.50 -6.31
C GLN A 17 8.71 -2.03 -6.35
N PHE A 18 7.51 -2.60 -6.19
CA PHE A 18 7.28 -4.02 -6.40
C PHE A 18 7.62 -4.45 -7.84
N SER A 19 7.23 -3.65 -8.83
CA SER A 19 7.58 -3.90 -10.22
C SER A 19 9.08 -3.87 -10.48
N ASN A 20 9.81 -2.90 -9.89
CA ASN A 20 11.26 -2.82 -9.98
C ASN A 20 11.94 -4.04 -9.34
N VAL A 21 11.51 -4.43 -8.13
CA VAL A 21 12.03 -5.63 -7.45
C VAL A 21 11.75 -6.89 -8.26
N ALA A 22 10.57 -7.00 -8.88
CA ALA A 22 10.20 -8.13 -9.73
C ALA A 22 11.09 -8.22 -10.97
N LEU A 23 11.34 -7.11 -11.66
CA LEU A 23 12.23 -7.06 -12.82
C LEU A 23 13.65 -7.47 -12.46
N GLU A 24 14.23 -6.87 -11.41
CA GLU A 24 15.65 -7.06 -11.08
C GLU A 24 15.93 -8.42 -10.41
N THR A 25 14.94 -8.98 -9.67
CA THR A 25 15.15 -10.23 -8.95
C THR A 25 14.81 -11.47 -9.78
N PHE A 26 13.81 -11.37 -10.67
CA PHE A 26 13.29 -12.52 -11.41
C PHE A 26 13.55 -12.42 -12.92
N GLU A 27 14.28 -11.39 -13.36
CA GLU A 27 14.62 -11.16 -14.78
C GLU A 27 13.40 -11.29 -15.70
N LEU A 28 12.25 -10.75 -15.25
CA LEU A 28 11.00 -10.86 -15.99
C LEU A 28 11.10 -10.11 -17.32
N GLU A 29 10.59 -10.74 -18.38
CA GLU A 29 10.42 -10.05 -19.66
C GLU A 29 9.34 -8.96 -19.57
N PRO A 30 9.44 -7.87 -20.35
CA PRO A 30 8.46 -6.79 -20.34
C PRO A 30 7.00 -7.24 -20.49
N PRO A 31 6.63 -8.23 -21.34
CA PRO A 31 5.27 -8.74 -21.39
C PRO A 31 4.79 -9.39 -20.10
N GLN A 32 5.66 -10.12 -19.40
CA GLN A 32 5.33 -10.77 -18.11
C GLN A 32 5.09 -9.74 -17.01
N LEU A 33 5.87 -8.64 -16.99
CA LEU A 33 5.64 -7.54 -16.08
C LEU A 33 4.28 -6.88 -16.32
N VAL A 34 3.93 -6.62 -17.58
CA VAL A 34 2.62 -6.06 -17.95
C VAL A 34 1.50 -6.98 -17.47
N GLN A 35 1.62 -8.30 -17.70
CA GLN A 35 0.65 -9.28 -17.22
C GLN A 35 0.52 -9.25 -15.70
N LEU A 36 1.64 -9.17 -14.96
CA LEU A 36 1.65 -9.09 -13.50
C LEU A 36 0.93 -7.84 -13.01
N VAL A 37 1.20 -6.67 -13.60
CA VAL A 37 0.55 -5.41 -13.24
C VAL A 37 -0.94 -5.45 -13.56
N LEU A 38 -1.33 -5.97 -14.72
CA LEU A 38 -2.74 -6.12 -15.10
C LEU A 38 -3.48 -7.06 -14.14
N LEU A 39 -2.86 -8.17 -13.76
CA LEU A 39 -3.42 -9.11 -12.77
C LEU A 39 -3.66 -8.41 -11.43
N VAL A 40 -2.69 -7.63 -10.94
CA VAL A 40 -2.83 -6.86 -9.70
C VAL A 40 -4.00 -5.88 -9.79
N GLN A 41 -4.14 -5.16 -10.90
CA GLN A 41 -5.23 -4.18 -11.08
C GLN A 41 -6.60 -4.86 -11.15
N LEU A 42 -6.70 -6.00 -11.82
CA LEU A 42 -7.94 -6.75 -11.97
C LEU A 42 -8.41 -7.33 -10.63
N ILE A 43 -7.50 -7.88 -9.82
CA ILE A 43 -7.81 -8.47 -8.52
C ILE A 43 -8.01 -7.39 -7.45
N ALA A 44 -7.43 -6.21 -7.62
CA ALA A 44 -7.67 -5.10 -6.69
C ALA A 44 -9.15 -4.66 -6.64
N LEU A 45 -9.90 -4.83 -7.74
CA LEU A 45 -11.34 -4.52 -7.78
C LEU A 45 -12.17 -5.40 -6.83
N PRO A 46 -12.15 -6.75 -6.94
CA PRO A 46 -12.83 -7.61 -5.96
C PRO A 46 -12.29 -7.42 -4.54
N GLY A 47 -10.99 -7.15 -4.36
CA GLY A 47 -10.41 -6.79 -3.06
C GLY A 47 -11.07 -5.56 -2.45
N ALA A 48 -11.27 -4.50 -3.23
CA ALA A 48 -11.96 -3.29 -2.77
C ALA A 48 -13.41 -3.56 -2.38
N ILE A 49 -14.13 -4.40 -3.14
CA ILE A 49 -15.52 -4.79 -2.85
C ILE A 49 -15.60 -5.59 -1.55
N LEU A 50 -14.73 -6.59 -1.38
CA LEU A 50 -14.66 -7.43 -0.17
C LEU A 50 -14.40 -6.59 1.08
N VAL A 51 -13.41 -5.72 1.03
CA VAL A 51 -13.06 -4.87 2.18
C VAL A 51 -14.12 -3.80 2.42
N GLY A 52 -14.75 -3.28 1.36
CA GLY A 52 -15.91 -2.40 1.46
C GLY A 52 -17.08 -3.06 2.19
N TRP A 53 -17.41 -4.30 1.82
CA TRP A 53 -18.43 -5.10 2.50
C TRP A 53 -18.04 -5.38 3.96
N LEU A 54 -16.81 -5.79 4.23
CA LEU A 54 -16.29 -6.04 5.57
C LEU A 54 -16.38 -4.79 6.46
N SER A 55 -16.11 -3.61 5.90
CA SER A 55 -16.22 -2.34 6.63
C SER A 55 -17.65 -1.99 7.02
N GLY A 56 -18.64 -2.50 6.27
CA GLY A 56 -20.06 -2.37 6.58
C GLY A 56 -20.54 -3.35 7.66
N VAL A 57 -20.01 -4.58 7.66
CA VAL A 57 -20.40 -5.63 8.61
C VAL A 57 -19.75 -5.44 9.98
N TRP A 58 -18.47 -5.11 10.03
CA TRP A 58 -17.72 -4.94 11.29
C TRP A 58 -17.54 -3.47 11.63
N SER A 59 -16.47 -2.87 11.12
CA SER A 59 -16.22 -1.44 11.21
C SER A 59 -15.15 -1.04 10.19
N ARG A 60 -15.12 0.23 9.81
CA ARG A 60 -14.06 0.77 8.93
C ARG A 60 -12.68 0.57 9.52
N GLN A 61 -12.55 0.68 10.85
CA GLN A 61 -11.29 0.50 11.55
C GLN A 61 -10.83 -0.95 11.53
N ALA A 62 -11.71 -1.90 11.78
CA ALA A 62 -11.39 -3.33 11.70
C ALA A 62 -10.95 -3.70 10.27
N ALA A 63 -11.67 -3.23 9.26
CA ALA A 63 -11.33 -3.44 7.86
C ALA A 63 -9.97 -2.81 7.49
N ALA A 64 -9.66 -1.60 7.97
CA ALA A 64 -8.36 -0.97 7.78
C ALA A 64 -7.24 -1.77 8.45
N ASN A 65 -7.43 -2.22 9.69
CA ASN A 65 -6.44 -3.04 10.41
C ASN A 65 -6.16 -4.37 9.70
N ILE A 66 -7.18 -5.04 9.19
CA ILE A 66 -7.02 -6.28 8.41
C ILE A 66 -6.16 -6.02 7.16
N CYS A 67 -6.45 -4.93 6.44
CA CYS A 67 -5.64 -4.55 5.28
C CYS A 67 -4.20 -4.22 5.68
N LEU A 68 -3.96 -3.53 6.80
CA LEU A 68 -2.63 -3.17 7.27
C LEU A 68 -1.82 -4.41 7.69
N VAL A 69 -2.47 -5.38 8.35
CA VAL A 69 -1.85 -6.68 8.64
C VAL A 69 -1.51 -7.39 7.33
N GLY A 70 -2.44 -7.46 6.38
CA GLY A 70 -2.21 -8.06 5.07
C GLY A 70 -1.03 -7.40 4.32
N TRP A 71 -0.95 -6.06 4.34
CA TRP A 71 0.17 -5.30 3.78
C TRP A 71 1.51 -5.65 4.45
N SER A 72 1.53 -5.71 5.79
CA SER A 72 2.73 -6.07 6.55
C SER A 72 3.20 -7.49 6.21
N LEU A 73 2.26 -8.42 6.06
CA LEU A 73 2.55 -9.80 5.63
C LEU A 73 3.13 -9.83 4.21
N VAL A 74 2.54 -9.12 3.25
CA VAL A 74 3.05 -9.04 1.86
C VAL A 74 4.47 -8.50 1.84
N LEU A 75 4.74 -7.39 2.53
CA LEU A 75 6.07 -6.79 2.58
C LEU A 75 7.09 -7.72 3.28
N GLY A 76 6.68 -8.43 4.33
CA GLY A 76 7.52 -9.40 5.03
C GLY A 76 7.83 -10.63 4.16
N LEU A 77 6.81 -11.21 3.52
CA LEU A 77 6.95 -12.37 2.66
C LEU A 77 7.76 -12.09 1.38
N ALA A 78 7.80 -10.83 0.93
CA ALA A 78 8.57 -10.42 -0.25
C ALA A 78 10.07 -10.77 -0.16
N TRP A 79 10.61 -10.93 1.05
CA TRP A 79 11.99 -11.38 1.27
C TRP A 79 12.20 -12.86 0.94
N GLY A 80 11.19 -13.70 1.21
CA GLY A 80 11.25 -15.16 1.01
C GLY A 80 10.87 -15.63 -0.39
N VAL A 81 10.39 -14.74 -1.26
CA VAL A 81 9.98 -15.12 -2.62
C VAL A 81 11.21 -15.48 -3.45
N GLY A 82 11.30 -16.73 -3.89
CA GLY A 82 12.41 -17.26 -4.67
C GLY A 82 12.04 -17.78 -6.06
N SER A 83 10.75 -17.77 -6.42
CA SER A 83 10.28 -18.28 -7.72
C SER A 83 9.18 -17.42 -8.32
N VAL A 84 9.06 -17.45 -9.65
CA VAL A 84 8.02 -16.71 -10.39
C VAL A 84 6.59 -17.08 -9.94
N PRO A 85 6.22 -18.36 -9.73
CA PRO A 85 4.88 -18.70 -9.21
C PRO A 85 4.60 -18.08 -7.82
N GLN A 86 5.59 -18.06 -6.93
CA GLN A 86 5.45 -17.39 -5.62
C GLN A 86 5.27 -15.89 -5.76
N LEU A 87 5.94 -15.25 -6.73
CA LEU A 87 5.76 -13.85 -7.04
C LEU A 87 4.31 -13.54 -7.47
N TYR A 88 3.72 -14.38 -8.35
CA TYR A 88 2.33 -14.23 -8.77
C TYR A 88 1.35 -14.45 -7.61
N ALA A 89 1.58 -15.45 -6.75
CA ALA A 89 0.76 -15.68 -5.56
C ALA A 89 0.81 -14.48 -4.60
N MET A 90 2.00 -13.92 -4.39
CA MET A 90 2.17 -12.71 -3.58
C MET A 90 1.50 -11.48 -4.23
N ALA A 91 1.55 -11.35 -5.55
CA ALA A 91 0.87 -10.29 -6.28
C ALA A 91 -0.65 -10.34 -6.11
N VAL A 92 -1.24 -11.54 -6.05
CA VAL A 92 -2.67 -11.73 -5.74
C VAL A 92 -3.00 -11.24 -4.32
N LEU A 93 -2.20 -11.60 -3.32
CA LEU A 93 -2.37 -11.11 -1.95
C LEU A 93 -2.23 -9.59 -1.87
N LEU A 94 -1.20 -9.05 -2.52
CA LEU A 94 -0.98 -7.62 -2.62
C LEU A 94 -2.20 -6.91 -3.23
N ALA A 95 -2.75 -7.45 -4.31
CA ALA A 95 -3.88 -6.87 -5.02
C ALA A 95 -5.14 -6.79 -4.15
N LEU A 96 -5.44 -7.85 -3.39
CA LEU A 96 -6.61 -7.89 -2.50
C LEU A 96 -6.55 -6.79 -1.43
N VAL A 97 -5.39 -6.61 -0.80
CA VAL A 97 -5.23 -5.60 0.24
C VAL A 97 -5.05 -4.18 -0.32
N LEU A 98 -4.51 -4.06 -1.54
CA LEU A 98 -4.26 -2.80 -2.22
C LEU A 98 -5.56 -2.01 -2.47
N GLY A 99 -6.54 -2.65 -3.11
CA GLY A 99 -7.83 -2.02 -3.41
C GLY A 99 -8.59 -1.69 -2.14
N GLY A 100 -8.58 -2.61 -1.18
CA GLY A 100 -9.30 -2.48 0.08
C GLY A 100 -8.82 -1.32 0.94
N ILE A 101 -7.51 -1.21 1.19
CA ILE A 101 -6.96 -0.17 2.07
C ILE A 101 -7.24 1.24 1.52
N GLN A 102 -7.14 1.43 0.20
CA GLN A 102 -7.41 2.73 -0.42
C GLN A 102 -8.87 3.16 -0.25
N SER A 103 -9.82 2.24 -0.43
CA SER A 103 -11.25 2.53 -0.30
C SER A 103 -11.63 2.86 1.14
N VAL A 104 -11.15 2.07 2.11
CA VAL A 104 -11.48 2.25 3.53
C VAL A 104 -10.88 3.53 4.10
N LEU A 105 -9.61 3.84 3.82
CA LEU A 105 -8.98 5.06 4.32
C LEU A 105 -9.63 6.33 3.76
N ARG A 106 -10.05 6.31 2.50
CA ARG A 106 -10.82 7.42 1.91
C ARG A 106 -12.21 7.54 2.54
N ALA A 107 -12.89 6.42 2.79
CA ALA A 107 -14.18 6.42 3.47
C ALA A 107 -14.07 6.93 4.91
N MET A 108 -13.01 6.58 5.65
CA MET A 108 -12.74 7.11 6.98
C MET A 108 -12.52 8.63 6.94
N LEU A 109 -11.75 9.12 5.98
CA LEU A 109 -11.50 10.55 5.82
C LEU A 109 -12.77 11.32 5.45
N ALA A 110 -13.62 10.76 4.60
CA ALA A 110 -14.88 11.39 4.20
C ALA A 110 -15.81 11.65 5.38
N VAL A 111 -15.81 10.76 6.39
CA VAL A 111 -16.64 10.91 7.60
C VAL A 111 -16.12 12.00 8.54
N VAL A 112 -14.80 12.18 8.59
CA VAL A 112 -14.15 13.16 9.47
C VAL A 112 -14.05 14.55 8.82
N ALA A 113 -14.24 14.62 7.50
CA ALA A 113 -14.18 15.88 6.76
C ALA A 113 -15.31 16.83 7.19
N PRO A 114 -15.02 18.11 7.51
CA PRO A 114 -16.04 19.08 7.86
C PRO A 114 -17.07 19.27 6.74
N PRO A 115 -18.34 19.49 7.06
CA PRO A 115 -19.37 19.77 6.07
C PRO A 115 -18.95 20.95 5.16
N GLY A 116 -19.10 20.78 3.85
CA GLY A 116 -18.72 21.79 2.85
C GLY A 116 -17.22 21.85 2.49
N HIS A 117 -16.35 21.15 3.23
CA HIS A 117 -14.89 21.18 3.01
C HIS A 117 -14.32 19.84 2.47
N HIS A 118 -15.18 18.95 2.01
CA HIS A 118 -14.72 17.64 1.49
C HIS A 118 -13.67 17.77 0.39
N ALA A 119 -13.89 18.66 -0.61
CA ALA A 119 -12.95 18.85 -1.71
C ALA A 119 -11.56 19.30 -1.21
N ALA A 120 -11.51 20.26 -0.29
CA ALA A 120 -10.26 20.74 0.32
C ALA A 120 -9.58 19.63 1.12
N THR A 121 -10.32 18.85 1.92
CA THR A 121 -9.80 17.75 2.73
C THR A 121 -9.16 16.67 1.84
N PHE A 122 -9.84 16.28 0.76
CA PHE A 122 -9.29 15.31 -0.20
C PHE A 122 -8.11 15.89 -1.00
N GLY A 123 -8.13 17.19 -1.33
CA GLY A 123 -7.01 17.87 -1.96
C GLY A 123 -5.75 17.81 -1.10
N ILE A 124 -5.86 18.19 0.18
CA ILE A 124 -4.74 18.12 1.14
C ILE A 124 -4.25 16.68 1.32
N MET A 125 -5.19 15.70 1.41
CA MET A 125 -4.83 14.29 1.46
C MET A 125 -3.99 13.88 0.25
N GLN A 126 -4.39 14.26 -0.96
CA GLN A 126 -3.68 13.90 -2.19
C GLN A 126 -2.29 14.52 -2.25
N VAL A 127 -2.14 15.80 -1.91
CA VAL A 127 -0.84 16.47 -1.85
C VAL A 127 0.06 15.76 -0.83
N GLY A 128 -0.43 15.53 0.39
CA GLY A 128 0.33 14.84 1.44
C GLY A 128 0.71 13.41 1.03
N THR A 129 -0.19 12.68 0.38
CA THR A 129 0.08 11.32 -0.12
C THR A 129 1.20 11.34 -1.18
N LYS A 130 1.20 12.31 -2.07
CA LYS A 130 2.27 12.45 -3.08
C LYS A 130 3.61 12.81 -2.45
N LEU A 131 3.61 13.71 -1.45
CA LEU A 131 4.84 14.07 -0.72
C LEU A 131 5.41 12.88 0.06
N THR A 132 4.57 12.14 0.80
CA THR A 132 5.04 10.97 1.54
C THR A 132 5.50 9.84 0.61
N GLY A 133 4.84 9.64 -0.53
CA GLY A 133 5.27 8.70 -1.56
C GLY A 133 6.59 9.09 -2.21
N PHE A 134 6.80 10.38 -2.48
CA PHE A 134 8.07 10.90 -3.02
C PHE A 134 9.22 10.64 -2.04
N ILE A 135 9.04 10.97 -0.76
CA ILE A 135 10.05 10.71 0.29
C ILE A 135 10.34 9.21 0.38
N ALA A 136 9.31 8.36 0.37
CA ALA A 136 9.47 6.90 0.39
C ALA A 136 10.29 6.40 -0.80
N SER A 137 10.02 6.92 -2.01
CA SER A 137 10.76 6.55 -3.22
C SER A 137 12.22 6.99 -3.18
N LEU A 138 12.51 8.18 -2.64
CA LEU A 138 13.89 8.67 -2.46
C LEU A 138 14.66 7.76 -1.49
N ILE A 139 14.08 7.45 -0.32
CA ILE A 139 14.73 6.60 0.68
C ILE A 139 14.90 5.18 0.13
N PHE A 140 13.92 4.66 -0.61
CA PHE A 140 14.01 3.36 -1.29
C PHE A 140 15.22 3.35 -2.25
N GLY A 141 15.32 4.35 -3.14
CA GLY A 141 16.42 4.47 -4.09
C GLY A 141 17.77 4.60 -3.41
N TRP A 142 17.87 5.40 -2.35
CA TRP A 142 19.09 5.53 -1.54
C TRP A 142 19.50 4.21 -0.89
N THR A 143 18.55 3.48 -0.32
CA THR A 143 18.81 2.17 0.29
C THR A 143 19.31 1.18 -0.75
N TYR A 144 18.69 1.18 -1.94
CA TYR A 144 19.14 0.35 -3.05
C TYR A 144 20.56 0.70 -3.50
N MET A 145 20.87 1.98 -3.68
CA MET A 145 22.22 2.43 -4.06
C MET A 145 23.28 2.05 -3.01
N ALA A 146 22.94 2.11 -1.73
CA ALA A 146 23.85 1.81 -0.63
C ALA A 146 24.09 0.31 -0.43
N THR A 147 23.08 -0.52 -0.68
CA THR A 147 23.13 -1.97 -0.38
C THR A 147 23.33 -2.85 -1.61
N GLY A 148 23.00 -2.35 -2.80
CA GLY A 148 22.94 -3.15 -4.05
C GLY A 148 21.82 -4.20 -4.06
N ILE A 149 20.94 -4.23 -3.03
CA ILE A 149 19.89 -5.24 -2.87
C ILE A 149 18.52 -4.59 -3.12
N PRO A 150 17.81 -4.94 -4.22
CA PRO A 150 16.52 -4.33 -4.54
C PRO A 150 15.48 -4.48 -3.43
N ARG A 151 15.51 -5.64 -2.73
CA ARG A 151 14.58 -5.96 -1.63
C ARG A 151 14.82 -5.14 -0.37
N ALA A 152 16.02 -4.57 -0.16
CA ALA A 152 16.31 -3.80 1.04
C ALA A 152 15.41 -2.56 1.18
N GLY A 153 15.02 -1.95 0.07
CA GLY A 153 14.08 -0.84 0.06
C GLY A 153 12.68 -1.18 0.58
N LEU A 154 12.26 -2.46 0.53
CA LEU A 154 10.95 -2.88 1.05
C LEU A 154 10.86 -2.73 2.58
N VAL A 155 11.98 -2.81 3.31
CA VAL A 155 12.02 -2.56 4.76
C VAL A 155 11.59 -1.13 5.08
N ILE A 156 11.99 -0.18 4.26
CA ILE A 156 11.62 1.23 4.42
C ILE A 156 10.10 1.41 4.30
N LEU A 157 9.51 0.74 3.30
CA LEU A 157 8.05 0.77 3.13
C LEU A 157 7.33 0.12 4.31
N LEU A 158 7.88 -0.95 4.88
CA LEU A 158 7.33 -1.59 6.08
C LEU A 158 7.41 -0.67 7.31
N VAL A 159 8.54 -0.03 7.55
CA VAL A 159 8.73 0.93 8.64
C VAL A 159 7.75 2.10 8.50
N GLN A 160 7.63 2.67 7.30
CA GLN A 160 6.70 3.76 7.03
C GLN A 160 5.23 3.31 7.20
N LEU A 161 4.89 2.07 6.82
CA LEU A 161 3.55 1.51 7.02
C LEU A 161 3.22 1.40 8.51
N ILE A 162 4.14 0.87 9.31
CA ILE A 162 3.99 0.73 10.76
C ILE A 162 3.84 2.11 11.42
N LEU A 163 4.64 3.09 10.99
CA LEU A 163 4.53 4.47 11.47
C LEU A 163 3.14 5.06 11.14
N GLY A 164 2.67 4.87 9.91
CA GLY A 164 1.34 5.31 9.49
C GLY A 164 0.23 4.65 10.29
N TRP A 165 0.36 3.35 10.57
CA TRP A 165 -0.58 2.59 11.39
C TRP A 165 -0.62 3.10 12.83
N TRP A 166 0.55 3.33 13.45
CA TRP A 166 0.65 3.91 14.78
C TRP A 166 0.04 5.31 14.88
N LEU A 167 0.28 6.17 13.87
CA LEU A 167 -0.34 7.49 13.80
C LEU A 167 -1.87 7.41 13.63
N LEU A 168 -2.35 6.41 12.90
CA LEU A 168 -3.77 6.18 12.70
C LEU A 168 -4.44 5.73 14.01
N SER A 169 -3.84 4.79 14.74
CA SER A 169 -4.38 4.29 16.02
C SER A 169 -4.46 5.39 17.07
N ARG A 170 -3.42 6.21 17.21
CA ARG A 170 -3.43 7.35 18.15
C ARG A 170 -4.46 8.43 17.84
N ALA A 171 -4.82 8.59 16.58
CA ALA A 171 -5.85 9.56 16.19
C ALA A 171 -7.28 9.10 16.53
N GLN A 172 -7.46 7.84 16.89
CA GLN A 172 -8.75 7.24 17.23
C GLN A 172 -9.01 7.17 18.74
N GLU A 173 -7.97 7.34 19.54
CA GLU A 173 -8.08 7.39 20.99
C GLU A 173 -8.53 8.79 21.52
N LYS A 174 -8.65 9.77 20.63
CA LYS A 174 -9.14 11.13 20.93
C LYS A 174 -10.52 11.38 20.35
#